data_c2b1f2d4778a96c09f9477e452c52062
#
_entry.id   c2b1f2d4778a96c09f9477e452c52062
#
_cell.length_a   1.000
_cell.length_b   1.000
_cell.length_c   1.000
_cell.angle_alpha   90.00
_cell.angle_beta   90.00
_cell.angle_gamma   90.00
#
_symmetry.space_group_name_H-M   'P 1'
#
loop_
_entity.id
_entity.type
_entity.pdbx_description
1 polymer ?
#
loop_
_entity_poly.entity_id
_entity_poly.type
_entity_poly.pdbx_seq_one_letter_code
_entity_poly.pdbx_strand_id
1 'polypeptide(L)'
;MTPGAPVQLDDILTQVAKDKGIDKSILIATLEDAIATAAKKHFGQDRRLTARYEQVDVVNEKGEATGRKKWKVSLYQTITIVEQVVDPIEAVNQFPVEQSARLTGDGPLNAGDELDFQIFYDDEDAQQARAQDEQYGDVLGLKTFRRGFGRIAAQTAKQVLLQRTRDVERENVYNEYKDRKGEIVTGIARRLERGNLIVDLGRAEAVLPVREQV
;
A
#
# COMPACT_ATOMS: atom_id res chain seq x y z
N MET A 1 9.01 30.62 12.82
CA MET A 1 8.93 29.14 12.65
C MET A 1 7.86 28.89 11.62
N THR A 2 8.23 28.60 10.40
CA THR A 2 7.31 28.21 9.32
C THR A 2 6.70 26.86 9.70
N PRO A 3 5.36 26.66 9.64
CA PRO A 3 4.78 25.35 9.85
C PRO A 3 5.38 24.40 8.82
N GLY A 4 5.95 23.28 9.30
CA GLY A 4 6.64 22.32 8.46
C GLY A 4 5.70 21.80 7.37
N ALA A 5 6.20 21.70 6.15
CA ALA A 5 5.49 21.07 5.06
C ALA A 5 5.00 19.67 5.50
N PRO A 6 3.78 19.25 5.10
CA PRO A 6 3.29 17.92 5.45
C PRO A 6 4.30 16.87 4.97
N VAL A 7 4.72 16.00 5.90
CA VAL A 7 5.67 14.92 5.59
C VAL A 7 5.06 14.04 4.51
N GLN A 8 5.71 13.96 3.36
CA GLN A 8 5.22 13.16 2.25
C GLN A 8 5.53 11.69 2.46
N LEU A 9 4.71 10.80 1.90
CA LEU A 9 4.92 9.35 1.97
C LEU A 9 6.31 8.95 1.44
N ASP A 10 6.80 9.63 0.40
CA ASP A 10 8.13 9.41 -0.16
C ASP A 10 9.26 9.70 0.82
N ASP A 11 9.13 10.77 1.60
CA ASP A 11 10.11 11.12 2.63
C ASP A 11 10.20 10.04 3.70
N ILE A 12 9.03 9.51 4.13
CA ILE A 12 8.95 8.43 5.11
C ILE A 12 9.60 7.15 4.55
N LEU A 13 9.26 6.77 3.33
CA LEU A 13 9.83 5.58 2.68
C LEU A 13 11.34 5.70 2.52
N THR A 14 11.83 6.86 2.09
CA THR A 14 13.25 7.13 1.91
C THR A 14 13.99 7.10 3.25
N GLN A 15 13.39 7.68 4.29
CA GLN A 15 13.99 7.68 5.64
C GLN A 15 14.06 6.27 6.22
N VAL A 16 12.97 5.49 6.14
CA VAL A 16 12.93 4.09 6.61
C VAL A 16 13.92 3.23 5.84
N ALA A 17 13.98 3.38 4.52
CA ALA A 17 14.94 2.65 3.68
C ALA A 17 16.38 2.92 4.13
N LYS A 18 16.74 4.19 4.33
CA LYS A 18 18.09 4.61 4.76
C LYS A 18 18.42 4.15 6.17
N ASP A 19 17.51 4.36 7.14
CA ASP A 19 17.76 4.06 8.56
C ASP A 19 17.90 2.58 8.83
N LYS A 20 17.22 1.75 8.04
CA LYS A 20 17.16 0.29 8.25
C LYS A 20 17.96 -0.50 7.20
N GLY A 21 18.56 0.17 6.22
CA GLY A 21 19.32 -0.50 5.16
C GLY A 21 18.46 -1.36 4.25
N ILE A 22 17.19 -0.99 4.05
CA ILE A 22 16.23 -1.70 3.19
C ILE A 22 16.23 -1.06 1.81
N ASP A 23 16.14 -1.86 0.76
CA ASP A 23 15.91 -1.31 -0.57
C ASP A 23 14.51 -0.68 -0.64
N LYS A 24 14.44 0.60 -1.05
CA LYS A 24 13.19 1.34 -1.19
C LYS A 24 12.21 0.65 -2.13
N SER A 25 12.68 -0.04 -3.16
CA SER A 25 11.85 -0.78 -4.12
C SER A 25 11.08 -1.91 -3.44
N ILE A 26 11.69 -2.60 -2.48
CA ILE A 26 11.04 -3.67 -1.70
C ILE A 26 9.94 -3.10 -0.81
N LEU A 27 10.19 -1.95 -0.18
CA LEU A 27 9.17 -1.26 0.63
C LEU A 27 7.97 -0.84 -0.23
N ILE A 28 8.23 -0.29 -1.42
CA ILE A 28 7.20 0.12 -2.38
C ILE A 28 6.38 -1.09 -2.82
N ALA A 29 7.00 -2.16 -3.30
CA ALA A 29 6.29 -3.37 -3.74
C ALA A 29 5.43 -3.98 -2.63
N THR A 30 5.96 -4.05 -1.39
CA THR A 30 5.20 -4.55 -0.24
C THR A 30 4.00 -3.66 0.08
N LEU A 31 4.16 -2.34 -0.06
CA LEU A 31 3.09 -1.37 0.16
C LEU A 31 1.99 -1.48 -0.91
N GLU A 32 2.37 -1.60 -2.18
CA GLU A 32 1.45 -1.81 -3.30
C GLU A 32 0.61 -3.08 -3.11
N ASP A 33 1.24 -4.21 -2.82
CA ASP A 33 0.57 -5.48 -2.58
C ASP A 33 -0.42 -5.42 -1.40
N ALA A 34 0.00 -4.79 -0.31
CA ALA A 34 -0.85 -4.67 0.88
C ALA A 34 -2.07 -3.78 0.63
N ILE A 35 -1.90 -2.66 -0.08
CA ILE A 35 -3.00 -1.76 -0.42
C ILE A 35 -3.94 -2.42 -1.45
N ALA A 36 -3.41 -3.12 -2.46
CA ALA A 36 -4.22 -3.88 -3.40
C ALA A 36 -5.04 -4.97 -2.68
N THR A 37 -4.44 -5.67 -1.72
CA THR A 37 -5.14 -6.68 -0.90
C THR A 37 -6.23 -6.05 -0.04
N ALA A 38 -5.96 -4.91 0.60
CA ALA A 38 -6.95 -4.17 1.37
C ALA A 38 -8.09 -3.66 0.48
N ALA A 39 -7.77 -3.20 -0.73
CA ALA A 39 -8.74 -2.77 -1.72
C ALA A 39 -9.67 -3.90 -2.17
N LYS A 40 -9.14 -5.08 -2.46
CA LYS A 40 -9.96 -6.27 -2.79
C LYS A 40 -10.93 -6.63 -1.67
N LYS A 41 -10.50 -6.55 -0.41
CA LYS A 41 -11.39 -6.78 0.75
C LYS A 41 -12.49 -5.73 0.88
N HIS A 42 -12.22 -4.49 0.49
CA HIS A 42 -13.15 -3.38 0.64
C HIS A 42 -14.10 -3.22 -0.55
N PHE A 43 -13.58 -3.29 -1.78
CA PHE A 43 -14.33 -3.07 -3.03
C PHE A 43 -14.93 -4.35 -3.63
N GLY A 44 -14.42 -5.52 -3.26
CA GLY A 44 -14.83 -6.84 -3.76
C GLY A 44 -13.64 -7.70 -4.15
N GLN A 45 -13.68 -8.97 -3.73
CA GLN A 45 -12.59 -9.94 -3.94
C GLN A 45 -12.37 -10.26 -5.43
N ASP A 46 -13.47 -10.24 -6.21
CA ASP A 46 -13.46 -10.63 -7.62
C ASP A 46 -12.94 -9.52 -8.54
N ARG A 47 -12.74 -8.31 -8.03
CA ARG A 47 -12.21 -7.18 -8.81
C ARG A 47 -10.72 -7.34 -9.08
N ARG A 48 -10.29 -7.04 -10.31
CA ARG A 48 -8.88 -6.98 -10.70
C ARG A 48 -8.30 -5.64 -10.30
N LEU A 49 -7.92 -5.53 -9.02
CA LEU A 49 -7.37 -4.31 -8.44
C LEU A 49 -5.86 -4.41 -8.31
N THR A 50 -5.18 -3.35 -8.74
CA THR A 50 -3.73 -3.14 -8.59
C THR A 50 -3.46 -1.80 -7.95
N ALA A 51 -2.43 -1.72 -7.12
CA ALA A 51 -1.97 -0.47 -6.55
C ALA A 51 -0.61 -0.12 -7.15
N ARG A 52 -0.35 1.16 -7.41
CA ARG A 52 0.91 1.66 -7.97
C ARG A 52 1.38 2.87 -7.19
N TYR A 53 2.63 2.84 -6.78
CA TYR A 53 3.29 3.99 -6.16
C TYR A 53 3.81 4.91 -7.25
N GLU A 54 3.18 6.05 -7.40
CA GLU A 54 3.46 6.94 -8.51
C GLU A 54 3.39 8.42 -8.11
N GLN A 55 3.96 9.25 -8.96
CA GLN A 55 3.92 10.68 -8.82
C GLN A 55 2.69 11.24 -9.54
N VAL A 56 1.78 11.85 -8.79
CA VAL A 56 0.55 12.43 -9.31
C VAL A 56 0.54 13.95 -9.17
N ASP A 57 -0.17 14.62 -10.08
CA ASP A 57 -0.36 16.05 -9.98
C ASP A 57 -1.27 16.41 -8.79
N VAL A 58 -0.90 17.45 -8.06
CA VAL A 58 -1.76 18.02 -7.03
C VAL A 58 -2.79 18.92 -7.69
N VAL A 59 -4.05 18.60 -7.51
CA VAL A 59 -5.17 19.41 -8.01
C VAL A 59 -5.67 20.39 -6.95
N ASN A 60 -6.21 21.53 -7.38
CA ASN A 60 -6.87 22.48 -6.50
C ASN A 60 -8.34 22.05 -6.23
N GLU A 61 -9.07 22.82 -5.43
CA GLU A 61 -10.49 22.56 -5.10
C GLU A 61 -11.41 22.55 -6.33
N LYS A 62 -10.95 23.08 -7.45
CA LYS A 62 -11.68 23.09 -8.74
C LYS A 62 -11.31 21.92 -9.66
N GLY A 63 -10.39 21.02 -9.21
CA GLY A 63 -9.89 19.91 -10.03
C GLY A 63 -8.82 20.27 -11.04
N GLU A 64 -8.29 21.50 -11.01
CA GLU A 64 -7.25 21.95 -11.94
C GLU A 64 -5.86 21.62 -11.39
N ALA A 65 -4.95 21.16 -12.26
CA ALA A 65 -3.58 20.84 -11.88
C ALA A 65 -2.83 22.11 -11.40
N THR A 66 -2.24 22.03 -10.22
CA THR A 66 -1.50 23.13 -9.61
C THR A 66 -0.05 23.24 -10.10
N GLY A 67 0.40 22.30 -10.96
CA GLY A 67 1.79 22.15 -11.36
C GLY A 67 2.72 21.55 -10.28
N ARG A 68 2.18 21.24 -9.11
CA ARG A 68 2.90 20.52 -8.05
C ARG A 68 2.62 19.03 -8.19
N LYS A 69 3.62 18.22 -7.86
CA LYS A 69 3.48 16.75 -7.84
C LYS A 69 3.66 16.22 -6.44
N LYS A 70 2.95 15.15 -6.11
CA LYS A 70 3.10 14.39 -4.87
C LYS A 70 3.20 12.90 -5.17
N TRP A 71 3.92 12.18 -4.34
CA TRP A 71 3.95 10.72 -4.38
C TRP A 71 2.78 10.15 -3.60
N LYS A 72 2.03 9.26 -4.22
CA LYS A 72 0.96 8.51 -3.55
C LYS A 72 0.84 7.09 -4.11
N VAL A 73 0.11 6.24 -3.42
CA VAL A 73 -0.31 4.95 -3.95
C VAL A 73 -1.66 5.14 -4.64
N SER A 74 -1.68 5.03 -5.95
CA SER A 74 -2.90 5.06 -6.76
C SER A 74 -3.44 3.65 -6.90
N LEU A 75 -4.76 3.52 -6.92
CA LEU A 75 -5.46 2.25 -7.10
C LEU A 75 -6.06 2.21 -8.49
N TYR A 76 -5.92 1.06 -9.16
CA TYR A 76 -6.44 0.83 -10.50
C TYR A 76 -7.31 -0.41 -10.54
N GLN A 77 -8.38 -0.35 -11.31
CA GLN A 77 -9.17 -1.51 -11.71
C GLN A 77 -8.95 -1.78 -13.19
N THR A 78 -8.55 -3.00 -13.53
CA THR A 78 -8.40 -3.44 -14.91
C THR A 78 -9.72 -4.00 -15.41
N ILE A 79 -10.22 -3.48 -16.52
CA ILE A 79 -11.41 -3.94 -17.24
C ILE A 79 -10.97 -4.54 -18.57
N THR A 80 -11.34 -5.77 -18.81
CA THR A 80 -11.06 -6.48 -20.06
C THR A 80 -12.25 -6.34 -21.02
N ILE A 81 -11.99 -5.99 -22.27
CA ILE A 81 -12.99 -5.91 -23.30
C ILE A 81 -13.29 -7.33 -23.82
N VAL A 82 -14.56 -7.70 -23.86
CA VAL A 82 -14.99 -9.04 -24.28
C VAL A 82 -16.08 -8.94 -25.32
N GLU A 83 -16.21 -9.94 -26.21
CA GLU A 83 -17.32 -9.98 -27.17
C GLU A 83 -18.67 -10.01 -26.46
N GLN A 84 -18.77 -10.87 -25.44
CA GLN A 84 -19.96 -11.00 -24.60
C GLN A 84 -19.57 -11.30 -23.15
N VAL A 85 -20.21 -10.64 -22.19
CA VAL A 85 -20.07 -10.95 -20.77
C VAL A 85 -20.87 -12.22 -20.48
N VAL A 86 -20.18 -13.32 -20.17
CA VAL A 86 -20.81 -14.64 -19.94
C VAL A 86 -20.82 -15.01 -18.47
N ASP A 87 -19.74 -14.71 -17.75
CA ASP A 87 -19.59 -15.06 -16.34
C ASP A 87 -20.03 -13.90 -15.42
N PRO A 88 -21.06 -14.10 -14.58
CA PRO A 88 -21.52 -13.08 -13.64
C PRO A 88 -20.44 -12.65 -12.62
N ILE A 89 -19.50 -13.53 -12.25
CA ILE A 89 -18.42 -13.23 -11.29
C ILE A 89 -17.40 -12.33 -11.95
N GLU A 90 -17.00 -12.66 -13.18
CA GLU A 90 -16.04 -11.85 -13.95
C GLU A 90 -16.66 -10.57 -14.55
N ALA A 91 -17.99 -10.45 -14.54
CA ALA A 91 -18.72 -9.29 -15.09
C ALA A 91 -18.23 -7.94 -14.51
N VAL A 92 -17.75 -7.94 -13.26
CA VAL A 92 -17.20 -6.72 -12.62
C VAL A 92 -15.88 -6.26 -13.24
N ASN A 93 -15.21 -7.11 -14.05
CA ASN A 93 -13.93 -6.84 -14.72
C ASN A 93 -14.05 -6.90 -16.24
N GLN A 94 -15.25 -7.07 -16.77
CA GLN A 94 -15.48 -7.26 -18.20
C GLN A 94 -16.43 -6.18 -18.75
N PHE A 95 -16.19 -5.80 -20.00
CA PHE A 95 -17.05 -4.85 -20.69
C PHE A 95 -17.23 -5.24 -22.17
N PRO A 96 -18.46 -5.20 -22.71
CA PRO A 96 -18.73 -5.67 -24.06
C PRO A 96 -18.14 -4.72 -25.12
N VAL A 97 -17.56 -5.30 -26.19
CA VAL A 97 -16.99 -4.59 -27.34
C VAL A 97 -17.99 -3.61 -27.94
N GLU A 98 -19.26 -4.00 -28.10
CA GLU A 98 -20.30 -3.19 -28.71
C GLU A 98 -20.49 -1.81 -28.05
N GLN A 99 -20.18 -1.70 -26.77
CA GLN A 99 -20.32 -0.48 -25.98
C GLN A 99 -18.97 0.20 -25.67
N SER A 100 -17.85 -0.42 -26.09
CA SER A 100 -16.50 0.00 -25.69
C SER A 100 -16.07 1.39 -26.18
N ALA A 101 -16.64 1.87 -27.30
CA ALA A 101 -16.36 3.19 -27.85
C ALA A 101 -16.60 4.33 -26.84
N ARG A 102 -17.52 4.17 -25.89
CA ARG A 102 -17.79 5.17 -24.86
C ARG A 102 -16.70 5.25 -23.78
N LEU A 103 -15.81 4.25 -23.68
CA LEU A 103 -14.75 4.22 -22.67
C LEU A 103 -13.56 5.09 -23.04
N THR A 104 -13.24 5.17 -24.32
CA THR A 104 -12.08 5.92 -24.84
C THR A 104 -12.46 7.17 -25.61
N GLY A 105 -13.66 7.20 -26.21
CA GLY A 105 -14.07 8.26 -27.11
C GLY A 105 -13.47 8.17 -28.53
N ASP A 106 -12.53 7.25 -28.77
CA ASP A 106 -11.76 7.14 -30.02
C ASP A 106 -12.26 6.03 -30.95
N GLY A 107 -13.37 5.39 -30.59
CA GLY A 107 -13.95 4.27 -31.36
C GLY A 107 -13.98 2.97 -30.56
N PRO A 108 -14.55 1.90 -31.16
CA PRO A 108 -14.66 0.61 -30.45
C PRO A 108 -13.30 -0.03 -30.27
N LEU A 109 -13.13 -0.67 -29.12
CA LEU A 109 -11.95 -1.46 -28.75
C LEU A 109 -12.10 -2.89 -29.27
N ASN A 110 -11.01 -3.65 -29.26
CA ASN A 110 -11.03 -5.05 -29.64
C ASN A 110 -11.26 -5.96 -28.43
N ALA A 111 -11.83 -7.12 -28.67
CA ALA A 111 -11.89 -8.15 -27.63
C ALA A 111 -10.47 -8.57 -27.21
N GLY A 112 -10.24 -8.61 -25.90
CA GLY A 112 -8.94 -8.86 -25.32
C GLY A 112 -8.17 -7.60 -24.90
N ASP A 113 -8.59 -6.41 -25.34
CA ASP A 113 -8.00 -5.17 -24.87
C ASP A 113 -8.29 -4.98 -23.37
N GLU A 114 -7.30 -4.43 -22.65
CA GLU A 114 -7.42 -4.13 -21.23
C GLU A 114 -7.29 -2.64 -20.97
N LEU A 115 -8.16 -2.11 -20.13
CA LEU A 115 -8.15 -0.72 -19.71
C LEU A 115 -7.99 -0.62 -18.20
N ASP A 116 -7.01 0.17 -17.75
CA ASP A 116 -6.82 0.48 -16.35
C ASP A 116 -7.55 1.77 -15.96
N PHE A 117 -8.55 1.65 -15.11
CA PHE A 117 -9.27 2.79 -14.54
C PHE A 117 -8.71 3.12 -13.16
N GLN A 118 -8.16 4.31 -13.00
CA GLN A 118 -7.74 4.80 -11.69
C GLN A 118 -8.98 4.94 -10.79
N ILE A 119 -8.90 4.42 -9.57
CA ILE A 119 -9.95 4.56 -8.57
C ILE A 119 -9.60 5.71 -7.64
N PHE A 120 -10.39 6.77 -7.68
CA PHE A 120 -10.27 7.90 -6.79
C PHE A 120 -10.96 7.60 -5.46
N TYR A 121 -10.23 7.56 -4.36
CA TYR A 121 -10.73 7.17 -3.04
C TYR A 121 -10.40 8.15 -1.92
N ASP A 122 -9.53 9.12 -2.16
CA ASP A 122 -9.18 10.16 -1.21
C ASP A 122 -10.20 11.32 -1.23
N ASP A 123 -10.35 11.99 -0.09
CA ASP A 123 -11.22 13.17 0.01
C ASP A 123 -10.73 14.30 -0.92
N GLU A 124 -9.42 14.40 -1.17
CA GLU A 124 -8.81 15.35 -2.09
C GLU A 124 -9.20 15.11 -3.56
N ASP A 125 -9.50 13.85 -3.93
CA ASP A 125 -9.88 13.44 -5.28
C ASP A 125 -11.42 13.40 -5.45
N ALA A 126 -12.19 14.01 -4.55
CA ALA A 126 -13.66 13.88 -4.54
C ALA A 126 -14.35 14.39 -5.82
N GLN A 127 -13.78 15.38 -6.51
CA GLN A 127 -14.30 15.86 -7.79
C GLN A 127 -14.06 14.86 -8.91
N GLN A 128 -12.85 14.31 -9.01
CA GLN A 128 -12.51 13.27 -9.99
C GLN A 128 -13.34 12.00 -9.76
N ALA A 129 -13.57 11.65 -8.50
CA ALA A 129 -14.44 10.54 -8.11
C ALA A 129 -15.88 10.74 -8.60
N ARG A 130 -16.44 11.95 -8.45
CA ARG A 130 -17.79 12.28 -8.95
C ARG A 130 -17.87 12.24 -10.47
N ALA A 131 -16.92 12.88 -11.16
CA ALA A 131 -16.86 12.86 -12.61
C ALA A 131 -16.74 11.43 -13.16
N GLN A 132 -15.93 10.59 -12.52
CA GLN A 132 -15.79 9.18 -12.88
C GLN A 132 -17.09 8.39 -12.63
N ASP A 133 -17.80 8.65 -11.54
CA ASP A 133 -19.08 7.99 -11.25
C ASP A 133 -20.19 8.42 -12.21
N GLU A 134 -20.15 9.66 -12.71
CA GLU A 134 -21.09 10.14 -13.74
C GLU A 134 -20.81 9.50 -15.12
N GLN A 135 -19.54 9.35 -15.46
CA GLN A 135 -19.13 8.85 -16.77
C GLN A 135 -19.07 7.32 -16.84
N TYR A 136 -18.57 6.66 -15.78
CA TYR A 136 -18.25 5.23 -15.74
C TYR A 136 -18.87 4.48 -14.54
N GLY A 137 -19.86 5.09 -13.88
CA GLY A 137 -20.44 4.52 -12.66
C GLY A 137 -21.12 3.16 -12.87
N ASP A 138 -21.67 2.93 -14.04
CA ASP A 138 -22.29 1.64 -14.44
C ASP A 138 -21.24 0.56 -14.76
N VAL A 139 -20.04 0.95 -15.22
CA VAL A 139 -18.93 0.04 -15.52
C VAL A 139 -18.19 -0.33 -14.23
N LEU A 140 -17.85 0.66 -13.43
CA LEU A 140 -17.02 0.46 -12.24
C LEU A 140 -17.82 0.07 -11.00
N GLY A 141 -19.06 0.55 -10.85
CA GLY A 141 -19.94 0.21 -9.72
C GLY A 141 -19.35 0.55 -8.34
N LEU A 142 -18.55 1.62 -8.24
CA LEU A 142 -17.75 1.93 -7.02
C LEU A 142 -18.37 3.00 -6.12
N LYS A 143 -19.41 3.70 -6.57
CA LYS A 143 -19.96 4.90 -5.92
C LYS A 143 -20.19 4.76 -4.41
N THR A 144 -20.72 3.61 -3.98
CA THR A 144 -21.01 3.35 -2.56
C THR A 144 -19.79 2.91 -1.76
N PHE A 145 -18.75 2.38 -2.41
CA PHE A 145 -17.59 1.76 -1.77
C PHE A 145 -16.40 2.69 -1.58
N ARG A 146 -16.32 3.83 -2.28
CA ARG A 146 -15.18 4.75 -2.20
C ARG A 146 -14.97 5.33 -0.81
N ARG A 147 -16.07 5.56 -0.09
CA ARG A 147 -16.04 6.25 1.20
C ARG A 147 -15.32 5.42 2.26
N GLY A 148 -14.32 6.03 2.89
CA GLY A 148 -13.58 5.44 4.00
C GLY A 148 -12.36 4.61 3.59
N PHE A 149 -12.17 4.31 2.31
CA PHE A 149 -10.99 3.53 1.87
C PHE A 149 -9.68 4.30 2.08
N GLY A 150 -9.64 5.61 1.95
CA GLY A 150 -8.46 6.42 2.24
C GLY A 150 -7.88 6.19 3.64
N ARG A 151 -8.76 6.05 4.65
CA ARG A 151 -8.33 5.70 6.02
C ARG A 151 -7.77 4.29 6.11
N ILE A 152 -8.39 3.33 5.41
CA ILE A 152 -7.92 1.94 5.36
C ILE A 152 -6.54 1.89 4.69
N ALA A 153 -6.36 2.56 3.56
CA ALA A 153 -5.11 2.65 2.84
C ALA A 153 -3.99 3.25 3.71
N ALA A 154 -4.27 4.37 4.40
CA ALA A 154 -3.31 5.01 5.31
C ALA A 154 -2.92 4.12 6.50
N GLN A 155 -3.90 3.43 7.11
CA GLN A 155 -3.63 2.48 8.19
C GLN A 155 -2.82 1.27 7.71
N THR A 156 -3.17 0.73 6.54
CA THR A 156 -2.45 -0.38 5.91
C THR A 156 -1.01 0.01 5.62
N ALA A 157 -0.78 1.17 5.02
CA ALA A 157 0.56 1.68 4.75
C ALA A 157 1.39 1.79 6.03
N LYS A 158 0.84 2.38 7.08
CA LYS A 158 1.51 2.48 8.39
C LYS A 158 1.86 1.10 8.96
N GLN A 159 0.91 0.16 8.92
CA GLN A 159 1.12 -1.19 9.46
C GLN A 159 2.21 -1.95 8.70
N VAL A 160 2.21 -1.87 7.37
CA VAL A 160 3.22 -2.51 6.51
C VAL A 160 4.61 -1.97 6.81
N LEU A 161 4.76 -0.64 6.86
CA LEU A 161 6.05 -0.01 7.17
C LEU A 161 6.58 -0.42 8.55
N LEU A 162 5.71 -0.43 9.57
CA LEU A 162 6.09 -0.87 10.91
C LEU A 162 6.47 -2.35 10.94
N GLN A 163 5.72 -3.22 10.25
CA GLN A 163 6.01 -4.65 10.21
C GLN A 163 7.34 -4.90 9.50
N ARG A 164 7.55 -4.30 8.33
CA ARG A 164 8.80 -4.48 7.57
C ARG A 164 10.02 -3.98 8.35
N THR A 165 9.88 -2.85 9.03
CA THR A 165 10.94 -2.34 9.93
C THR A 165 11.32 -3.37 11.00
N ARG A 166 10.32 -3.98 11.66
CA ARG A 166 10.58 -5.00 12.69
C ARG A 166 11.23 -6.27 12.11
N ASP A 167 10.81 -6.68 10.91
CA ASP A 167 11.36 -7.89 10.28
C ASP A 167 12.84 -7.70 9.94
N VAL A 168 13.21 -6.54 9.42
CA VAL A 168 14.62 -6.22 9.14
C VAL A 168 15.44 -6.07 10.43
N GLU A 169 14.88 -5.48 11.48
CA GLU A 169 15.55 -5.43 12.79
C GLU A 169 15.85 -6.84 13.32
N ARG A 170 14.88 -7.77 13.21
CA ARG A 170 15.08 -9.18 13.60
C ARG A 170 16.14 -9.86 12.73
N GLU A 171 16.12 -9.63 11.42
CA GLU A 171 17.10 -10.19 10.50
C GLU A 171 18.50 -9.67 10.78
N ASN A 172 18.65 -8.38 11.05
CA ASN A 172 19.93 -7.77 11.43
C ASN A 172 20.45 -8.36 12.73
N VAL A 173 19.60 -8.48 13.75
CA VAL A 173 19.96 -9.13 15.02
C VAL A 173 20.37 -10.59 14.80
N TYR A 174 19.59 -11.33 14.03
CA TYR A 174 19.90 -12.72 13.70
C TYR A 174 21.27 -12.83 13.01
N ASN A 175 21.53 -12.01 11.98
CA ASN A 175 22.80 -12.02 11.26
C ASN A 175 24.00 -11.62 12.12
N GLU A 176 23.81 -10.74 13.10
CA GLU A 176 24.87 -10.32 14.02
C GLU A 176 25.25 -11.44 15.02
N TYR A 177 24.26 -12.25 15.42
CA TYR A 177 24.47 -13.24 16.49
C TYR A 177 24.50 -14.71 16.05
N LYS A 178 24.06 -15.06 14.81
CA LYS A 178 23.98 -16.45 14.35
C LYS A 178 25.28 -17.23 14.43
N ASP A 179 26.42 -16.56 14.17
CA ASP A 179 27.75 -17.19 14.15
C ASP A 179 28.48 -17.08 15.51
N ARG A 180 27.87 -16.40 16.48
CA ARG A 180 28.43 -16.15 17.82
C ARG A 180 27.94 -17.14 18.89
N LYS A 181 27.34 -18.24 18.46
CA LYS A 181 26.88 -19.29 19.37
C LYS A 181 28.06 -19.89 20.15
N GLY A 182 27.97 -19.83 21.48
CA GLY A 182 29.05 -20.32 22.39
C GLY A 182 30.04 -19.21 22.80
N GLU A 183 29.89 -17.99 22.31
CA GLU A 183 30.66 -16.84 22.78
C GLU A 183 30.07 -16.25 24.07
N ILE A 184 30.94 -15.66 24.89
CA ILE A 184 30.50 -14.87 26.04
C ILE A 184 30.15 -13.47 25.56
N VAL A 185 28.93 -13.04 25.88
CA VAL A 185 28.46 -11.68 25.61
C VAL A 185 28.21 -10.93 26.92
N THR A 186 28.45 -9.63 26.93
CA THR A 186 28.18 -8.74 28.06
C THR A 186 26.99 -7.87 27.77
N GLY A 187 26.12 -7.64 28.76
CA GLY A 187 24.94 -6.80 28.61
C GLY A 187 24.49 -6.22 29.94
N ILE A 188 23.53 -5.32 29.88
CA ILE A 188 22.95 -4.66 31.07
C ILE A 188 21.58 -5.28 31.36
N ALA A 189 21.42 -5.84 32.57
CA ALA A 189 20.12 -6.32 33.03
C ALA A 189 19.12 -5.16 33.10
N ARG A 190 18.03 -5.24 32.34
CA ARG A 190 17.00 -4.18 32.25
C ARG A 190 15.79 -4.45 33.14
N ARG A 191 15.20 -5.62 33.01
CA ARG A 191 13.97 -5.97 33.71
C ARG A 191 13.76 -7.47 33.82
N LEU A 192 12.88 -7.86 34.73
CA LEU A 192 12.39 -9.24 34.86
C LEU A 192 11.01 -9.34 34.20
N GLU A 193 10.85 -10.27 33.27
CA GLU A 193 9.58 -10.58 32.63
C GLU A 193 9.24 -12.07 32.83
N ARG A 194 8.16 -12.33 33.55
CA ARG A 194 7.71 -13.71 33.85
C ARG A 194 8.83 -14.60 34.39
N GLY A 195 9.71 -14.00 35.21
CA GLY A 195 10.86 -14.69 35.78
C GLY A 195 12.11 -14.73 34.89
N ASN A 196 12.01 -14.42 33.63
CA ASN A 196 13.16 -14.30 32.73
C ASN A 196 13.81 -12.95 32.86
N LEU A 197 15.13 -12.87 32.86
CA LEU A 197 15.86 -11.63 32.88
C LEU A 197 16.06 -11.12 31.45
N ILE A 198 15.61 -9.90 31.19
CA ILE A 198 15.85 -9.23 29.92
C ILE A 198 17.14 -8.43 30.03
N VAL A 199 18.08 -8.76 29.15
CA VAL A 199 19.43 -8.18 29.10
C VAL A 199 19.61 -7.38 27.81
N ASP A 200 19.96 -6.13 27.95
CA ASP A 200 20.30 -5.24 26.83
C ASP A 200 21.75 -5.47 26.40
N LEU A 201 21.94 -5.89 25.15
CA LEU A 201 23.24 -6.08 24.51
C LEU A 201 23.68 -4.86 23.68
N GLY A 202 22.92 -3.75 23.76
CA GLY A 202 23.14 -2.51 23.01
C GLY A 202 22.35 -2.42 21.71
N ARG A 203 22.43 -3.40 20.83
CA ARG A 203 21.65 -3.47 19.58
C ARG A 203 20.49 -4.45 19.63
N ALA A 204 20.51 -5.35 20.60
CA ALA A 204 19.49 -6.39 20.77
C ALA A 204 19.15 -6.58 22.24
N GLU A 205 17.94 -7.03 22.54
CA GLU A 205 17.57 -7.55 23.84
C GLU A 205 17.69 -9.09 23.84
N ALA A 206 18.43 -9.63 24.81
CA ALA A 206 18.52 -11.06 25.05
C ALA A 206 17.63 -11.48 26.22
N VAL A 207 17.16 -12.70 26.19
CA VAL A 207 16.37 -13.31 27.28
C VAL A 207 17.22 -14.34 27.96
N LEU A 208 17.46 -14.16 29.28
CA LEU A 208 18.08 -15.16 30.14
C LEU A 208 16.99 -15.90 30.91
N PRO A 209 16.67 -17.16 30.53
CA PRO A 209 15.63 -17.92 31.18
C PRO A 209 15.94 -18.19 32.67
N VAL A 210 14.90 -18.34 33.50
CA VAL A 210 15.04 -18.62 34.95
C VAL A 210 16.00 -19.74 35.24
N ARG A 211 15.96 -20.82 34.47
CA ARG A 211 16.80 -22.03 34.66
C ARG A 211 18.30 -21.81 34.38
N GLU A 212 18.63 -20.71 33.68
CA GLU A 212 20.02 -20.37 33.33
C GLU A 212 20.55 -19.20 34.18
N GLN A 213 19.75 -18.70 35.14
CA GLN A 213 20.15 -17.66 36.09
C GLN A 213 20.86 -18.28 37.29
N VAL A 214 21.82 -17.54 37.84
CA VAL A 214 22.56 -17.91 39.06
C VAL A 214 21.91 -17.29 40.28
#